data_3025c33f9ef7949e95c5dda745a3162c
#
_entry.id   3025c33f9ef7949e95c5dda745a3162c
#
_cell.length_a   1.000
_cell.length_b   1.000
_cell.length_c   1.000
_cell.angle_alpha   90.00
_cell.angle_beta   90.00
_cell.angle_gamma   90.00
#
_symmetry.space_group_name_H-M   'P 1'
#
loop_
_entity.id
_entity.type
_entity.pdbx_description
1 polymer ?
#
loop_
_entity_poly.entity_id
_entity_poly.type
_entity_poly.pdbx_seq_one_letter_code
_entity_poly.pdbx_strand_id
1 'polypeptide(L)'
;MTAKIKALATALTLCTAFSTFSATAAVDAKLPDYQRASGISGNLTSIGSDTLANLMTLWAQEFKKNYPNVNVQIQAAGSSTAPPALAEGTANMGPMSRMMKDSEIQAFEERHGYRPTAVPVAIDALAVYVHKDNPIEGLTIEQVDAIFSSTRRCSTGKDITR
;
A
#
# COMPACT_ATOMS: atom_id res chain seq x y z
N MET A 1 -14.17 66.69 39.41
CA MET A 1 -12.79 66.18 39.17
C MET A 1 -12.90 64.70 38.83
N THR A 2 -12.77 64.41 37.57
CA THR A 2 -13.05 63.04 37.00
C THR A 2 -11.75 62.35 36.68
N ALA A 3 -11.44 61.30 37.41
CA ALA A 3 -10.31 60.44 37.09
C ALA A 3 -10.74 59.36 36.10
N LYS A 4 -10.17 59.38 34.91
CA LYS A 4 -10.37 58.37 33.87
C LYS A 4 -9.47 57.18 34.09
N ILE A 5 -10.03 56.03 34.44
CA ILE A 5 -9.28 54.78 34.52
C ILE A 5 -9.27 54.15 33.09
N LYS A 6 -8.09 54.09 32.51
CA LYS A 6 -7.85 53.39 31.24
C LYS A 6 -7.64 51.90 31.56
N ALA A 7 -8.60 51.08 31.20
CA ALA A 7 -8.43 49.62 31.21
C ALA A 7 -7.59 49.19 29.99
N LEU A 8 -6.41 48.68 30.24
CA LEU A 8 -5.53 48.10 29.22
C LEU A 8 -5.91 46.61 29.06
N ALA A 9 -6.64 46.31 28.00
CA ALA A 9 -6.96 44.92 27.62
C ALA A 9 -5.75 44.32 26.92
N THR A 10 -5.00 43.47 27.62
CA THR A 10 -3.91 42.69 27.03
C THR A 10 -4.52 41.43 26.43
N ALA A 11 -4.72 41.40 25.12
CA ALA A 11 -5.09 40.22 24.35
C ALA A 11 -3.88 39.30 24.26
N LEU A 12 -3.89 38.22 25.06
CA LEU A 12 -2.89 37.15 24.98
C LEU A 12 -3.27 36.20 23.82
N THR A 13 -2.68 36.45 22.63
CA THR A 13 -2.82 35.60 21.47
C THR A 13 -1.99 34.33 21.68
N LEU A 14 -2.64 33.25 22.10
CA LEU A 14 -2.01 31.94 22.24
C LEU A 14 -1.86 31.34 20.83
N CYS A 15 -0.72 31.60 20.17
CA CYS A 15 -0.32 30.90 18.96
C CYS A 15 0.03 29.45 19.31
N THR A 16 -0.93 28.54 19.20
CA THR A 16 -0.66 27.11 19.19
C THR A 16 0.10 26.78 17.90
N ALA A 17 1.42 26.67 18.00
CA ALA A 17 2.24 26.11 16.94
C ALA A 17 1.87 24.63 16.76
N PHE A 18 1.06 24.32 15.75
CA PHE A 18 0.91 22.96 15.25
C PHE A 18 2.24 22.54 14.64
N SER A 19 3.07 21.89 15.45
CA SER A 19 4.23 21.17 14.93
C SER A 19 3.74 20.01 14.09
N THR A 20 3.68 20.18 12.78
CA THR A 20 3.49 19.06 11.85
C THR A 20 4.74 18.18 11.97
N PHE A 21 4.63 17.09 12.72
CA PHE A 21 5.58 16.01 12.66
C PHE A 21 5.50 15.39 11.27
N SER A 22 6.33 15.84 10.36
CA SER A 22 6.61 15.09 9.13
C SER A 22 7.37 13.84 9.57
N ALA A 23 6.66 12.70 9.61
CA ALA A 23 7.30 11.40 9.75
C ALA A 23 8.13 11.16 8.48
N THR A 24 9.39 11.56 8.50
CA THR A 24 10.35 11.12 7.50
C THR A 24 10.60 9.65 7.77
N ALA A 25 10.19 8.78 6.84
CA ALA A 25 10.58 7.38 6.88
C ALA A 25 12.12 7.33 6.86
N ALA A 26 12.71 6.99 8.01
CA ALA A 26 14.16 6.84 8.10
C ALA A 26 14.55 5.56 7.34
N VAL A 27 15.35 5.73 6.30
CA VAL A 27 15.99 4.61 5.62
C VAL A 27 17.01 3.98 6.59
N ASP A 28 17.07 2.64 6.64
CA ASP A 28 18.05 1.95 7.47
C ASP A 28 19.47 2.40 7.10
N ALA A 29 20.18 2.98 8.08
CA ALA A 29 21.55 3.48 7.89
C ALA A 29 22.57 2.39 7.49
N LYS A 30 22.21 1.12 7.61
CA LYS A 30 23.03 -0.02 7.16
C LYS A 30 22.86 -0.36 5.70
N LEU A 31 21.84 0.21 5.02
CA LEU A 31 21.70 0.01 3.58
C LEU A 31 22.80 0.77 2.84
N PRO A 32 23.55 0.10 1.95
CA PRO A 32 24.55 0.79 1.14
C PRO A 32 23.88 1.76 0.17
N ASP A 33 24.57 2.82 -0.16
CA ASP A 33 24.12 3.74 -1.19
C ASP A 33 23.92 3.04 -2.53
N TYR A 34 22.83 3.36 -3.21
CA TYR A 34 22.52 2.78 -4.49
C TYR A 34 23.53 3.23 -5.56
N GLN A 35 24.21 2.26 -6.19
CA GLN A 35 25.15 2.50 -7.28
C GLN A 35 24.47 2.34 -8.63
N ARG A 36 24.40 3.41 -9.43
CA ARG A 36 23.83 3.37 -10.78
C ARG A 36 24.70 2.54 -11.71
N ALA A 37 24.08 1.58 -12.41
CA ALA A 37 24.73 0.90 -13.52
C ALA A 37 24.63 1.75 -14.80
N SER A 38 25.65 1.74 -15.66
CA SER A 38 25.63 2.40 -16.95
C SER A 38 25.04 1.51 -18.04
N GLY A 39 24.48 2.12 -19.10
CA GLY A 39 24.00 1.38 -20.28
C GLY A 39 22.68 0.64 -20.11
N ILE A 40 21.93 0.90 -19.05
CA ILE A 40 20.62 0.28 -18.79
C ILE A 40 19.54 0.95 -19.64
N SER A 41 18.87 0.15 -20.46
CA SER A 41 17.74 0.57 -21.30
C SER A 41 16.80 -0.61 -21.56
N GLY A 42 15.57 -0.36 -21.96
CA GLY A 42 14.59 -1.40 -22.32
C GLY A 42 13.20 -1.12 -21.79
N ASN A 43 12.36 -2.15 -21.80
CA ASN A 43 11.00 -2.08 -21.31
C ASN A 43 10.84 -2.96 -20.08
N LEU A 44 10.14 -2.44 -19.06
CA LEU A 44 9.68 -3.18 -17.89
C LEU A 44 8.16 -3.11 -17.85
N THR A 45 7.52 -4.28 -17.82
CA THR A 45 6.06 -4.39 -17.72
C THR A 45 5.68 -4.96 -16.37
N SER A 46 4.82 -4.24 -15.65
CA SER A 46 4.27 -4.61 -14.36
C SER A 46 2.77 -4.80 -14.50
N ILE A 47 2.28 -6.02 -14.23
CA ILE A 47 0.85 -6.36 -14.29
C ILE A 47 0.44 -7.01 -12.97
N GLY A 48 -0.59 -6.47 -12.31
CA GLY A 48 -1.07 -7.07 -11.06
C GLY A 48 -1.96 -6.18 -10.21
N SER A 49 -1.68 -6.16 -8.92
CA SER A 49 -2.50 -5.61 -7.84
C SER A 49 -2.81 -4.13 -7.98
N ASP A 50 -4.09 -3.77 -7.82
CA ASP A 50 -4.55 -2.39 -7.67
C ASP A 50 -4.06 -1.77 -6.36
N THR A 51 -3.99 -2.55 -5.29
CA THR A 51 -3.46 -2.11 -3.98
C THR A 51 -2.05 -1.53 -4.09
N LEU A 52 -1.21 -2.13 -4.93
CA LEU A 52 0.18 -1.71 -5.12
C LEU A 52 0.37 -0.68 -6.25
N ALA A 53 -0.69 -0.31 -6.97
CA ALA A 53 -0.60 0.55 -8.16
C ALA A 53 0.11 1.89 -7.88
N ASN A 54 -0.25 2.58 -6.79
CA ASN A 54 0.36 3.84 -6.41
C ASN A 54 1.83 3.69 -6.06
N LEU A 55 2.19 2.65 -5.28
CA LEU A 55 3.57 2.36 -4.90
C LEU A 55 4.42 2.05 -6.14
N MET A 56 3.92 1.20 -7.03
CA MET A 56 4.58 0.88 -8.29
C MET A 56 4.79 2.12 -9.18
N THR A 57 3.81 3.02 -9.21
CA THR A 57 3.92 4.28 -9.96
C THR A 57 5.01 5.19 -9.41
N LEU A 58 5.08 5.35 -8.09
CA LEU A 58 6.13 6.13 -7.44
C LEU A 58 7.52 5.52 -7.68
N TRP A 59 7.65 4.21 -7.56
CA TRP A 59 8.91 3.51 -7.85
C TRP A 59 9.33 3.65 -9.31
N ALA A 60 8.38 3.55 -10.25
CA ALA A 60 8.69 3.76 -11.67
C ALA A 60 9.19 5.18 -11.95
N GLN A 61 8.61 6.19 -11.32
CA GLN A 61 9.05 7.58 -11.44
C GLN A 61 10.47 7.78 -10.90
N GLU A 62 10.77 7.23 -9.71
CA GLU A 62 12.13 7.31 -9.13
C GLU A 62 13.13 6.49 -9.92
N PHE A 63 12.74 5.29 -10.39
CA PHE A 63 13.58 4.46 -11.23
C PHE A 63 13.94 5.16 -12.55
N LYS A 64 12.99 5.84 -13.16
CA LYS A 64 13.21 6.59 -14.41
C LYS A 64 14.18 7.76 -14.26
N LYS A 65 14.29 8.37 -13.08
CA LYS A 65 15.32 9.40 -12.80
C LYS A 65 16.73 8.81 -12.89
N ASN A 66 16.89 7.56 -12.44
CA ASN A 66 18.15 6.84 -12.50
C ASN A 66 18.42 6.25 -13.88
N TYR A 67 17.38 5.77 -14.58
CA TYR A 67 17.45 5.07 -15.86
C TYR A 67 16.46 5.66 -16.87
N PRO A 68 16.76 6.83 -17.46
CA PRO A 68 15.81 7.54 -18.33
C PRO A 68 15.46 6.76 -19.61
N ASN A 69 16.33 5.84 -20.03
CA ASN A 69 16.15 5.00 -21.22
C ASN A 69 15.36 3.71 -20.95
N VAL A 70 14.86 3.52 -19.71
CA VAL A 70 13.95 2.42 -19.38
C VAL A 70 12.52 2.92 -19.43
N ASN A 71 11.68 2.24 -20.21
CA ASN A 71 10.25 2.48 -20.28
C ASN A 71 9.54 1.52 -19.32
N VAL A 72 8.86 2.05 -18.30
CA VAL A 72 8.10 1.26 -17.33
C VAL A 72 6.61 1.38 -17.65
N GLN A 73 5.96 0.24 -17.88
CA GLN A 73 4.52 0.14 -18.11
C GLN A 73 3.87 -0.53 -16.91
N ILE A 74 2.80 0.07 -16.37
CA ILE A 74 2.10 -0.43 -15.20
C ILE A 74 0.63 -0.66 -15.55
N GLN A 75 0.14 -1.87 -15.30
CA GLN A 75 -1.26 -2.24 -15.44
C GLN A 75 -1.75 -2.79 -14.10
N ALA A 76 -2.64 -2.05 -13.46
CA ALA A 76 -3.33 -2.45 -12.24
C ALA A 76 -4.67 -3.11 -12.64
N ALA A 77 -4.73 -4.44 -12.54
CA ALA A 77 -5.88 -5.24 -12.98
C ALA A 77 -6.21 -6.38 -12.00
N GLY A 78 -5.77 -6.22 -10.75
CA GLY A 78 -5.95 -7.18 -9.68
C GLY A 78 -4.83 -8.21 -9.56
N SER A 79 -4.55 -8.68 -8.32
CA SER A 79 -3.47 -9.64 -8.04
C SER A 79 -3.57 -10.95 -8.83
N SER A 80 -4.76 -11.34 -9.28
CA SER A 80 -4.95 -12.58 -10.04
C SER A 80 -4.43 -12.52 -11.48
N THR A 81 -4.15 -11.31 -12.01
CA THR A 81 -3.60 -11.14 -13.36
C THR A 81 -2.08 -11.29 -13.41
N ALA A 82 -1.40 -11.15 -12.25
CA ALA A 82 0.06 -11.24 -12.18
C ALA A 82 0.60 -12.64 -12.51
N PRO A 83 0.10 -13.76 -11.91
CA PRO A 83 0.67 -15.08 -12.16
C PRO A 83 0.61 -15.51 -13.63
N PRO A 84 -0.53 -15.41 -14.36
CA PRO A 84 -0.53 -15.77 -15.77
C PRO A 84 0.37 -14.86 -16.61
N ALA A 85 0.39 -13.54 -16.35
CA ALA A 85 1.22 -12.62 -17.10
C ALA A 85 2.74 -12.90 -16.91
N LEU A 86 3.15 -13.30 -15.71
CA LEU A 86 4.53 -13.73 -15.43
C LEU A 86 4.83 -15.08 -16.12
N ALA A 87 3.91 -16.05 -16.03
CA ALA A 87 4.11 -17.34 -16.67
C ALA A 87 4.17 -17.23 -18.19
N GLU A 88 3.36 -16.37 -18.80
CA GLU A 88 3.37 -16.12 -20.26
C GLU A 88 4.53 -15.23 -20.69
N GLY A 89 5.27 -14.59 -19.77
CA GLY A 89 6.36 -13.67 -20.09
C GLY A 89 5.88 -12.30 -20.60
N THR A 90 4.60 -11.99 -20.47
CA THR A 90 4.02 -10.68 -20.85
C THR A 90 4.27 -9.61 -19.79
N ALA A 91 4.65 -10.00 -18.58
CA ALA A 91 5.11 -9.13 -17.51
C ALA A 91 6.47 -9.58 -16.96
N ASN A 92 7.28 -8.59 -16.55
CA ASN A 92 8.54 -8.81 -15.84
C ASN A 92 8.36 -8.77 -14.32
N MET A 93 7.36 -8.04 -13.86
CA MET A 93 7.00 -7.87 -12.45
C MET A 93 5.50 -8.11 -12.27
N GLY A 94 5.17 -8.83 -11.19
CA GLY A 94 3.80 -9.13 -10.83
C GLY A 94 3.50 -8.68 -9.41
N PRO A 95 3.16 -7.39 -9.17
CA PRO A 95 2.77 -6.93 -7.84
C PRO A 95 1.50 -7.65 -7.38
N MET A 96 1.51 -8.12 -6.15
CA MET A 96 0.39 -8.87 -5.57
C MET A 96 0.20 -8.46 -4.11
N SER A 97 -1.06 -8.32 -3.69
CA SER A 97 -1.45 -8.11 -2.28
C SER A 97 -1.68 -9.43 -1.53
N ARG A 98 -1.32 -10.55 -2.12
CA ARG A 98 -1.35 -11.90 -1.55
C ARG A 98 -0.18 -12.71 -2.08
N MET A 99 0.10 -13.81 -1.42
CA MET A 99 1.05 -14.80 -1.98
C MET A 99 0.46 -15.49 -3.22
N MET A 100 1.32 -15.92 -4.13
CA MET A 100 0.91 -16.82 -5.21
C MET A 100 0.39 -18.14 -4.63
N LYS A 101 -0.62 -18.71 -5.26
CA LYS A 101 -1.14 -20.05 -4.94
C LYS A 101 -0.16 -21.10 -5.46
N ASP A 102 -0.15 -22.27 -4.89
CA ASP A 102 0.73 -23.38 -5.34
C ASP A 102 0.54 -23.71 -6.82
N SER A 103 -0.72 -23.72 -7.30
CA SER A 103 -1.02 -23.94 -8.73
C SER A 103 -0.49 -22.82 -9.65
N GLU A 104 -0.45 -21.58 -9.18
CA GLU A 104 0.11 -20.45 -9.93
C GLU A 104 1.66 -20.52 -9.98
N ILE A 105 2.27 -20.95 -8.89
CA ILE A 105 3.72 -21.20 -8.80
C ILE A 105 4.09 -22.35 -9.75
N GLN A 106 3.34 -23.46 -9.71
CA GLN A 106 3.58 -24.62 -10.55
C GLN A 106 3.48 -24.25 -12.04
N ALA A 107 2.46 -23.52 -12.45
CA ALA A 107 2.29 -23.08 -13.84
C ALA A 107 3.46 -22.21 -14.33
N PHE A 108 4.01 -21.35 -13.46
CA PHE A 108 5.20 -20.58 -13.76
C PHE A 108 6.46 -21.49 -13.90
N GLU A 109 6.63 -22.41 -12.94
CA GLU A 109 7.76 -23.33 -12.88
C GLU A 109 7.80 -24.29 -14.09
N GLU A 110 6.66 -24.82 -14.50
CA GLU A 110 6.52 -25.65 -15.72
C GLU A 110 6.97 -24.91 -16.99
N ARG A 111 6.73 -23.60 -17.04
CA ARG A 111 7.07 -22.80 -18.22
C ARG A 111 8.52 -22.31 -18.25
N HIS A 112 9.06 -21.97 -17.09
CA HIS A 112 10.37 -21.32 -16.98
C HIS A 112 11.47 -22.23 -16.44
N GLY A 113 11.14 -23.37 -15.84
CA GLY A 113 12.09 -24.31 -15.25
C GLY A 113 12.66 -23.86 -13.89
N TYR A 114 12.12 -22.77 -13.31
CA TYR A 114 12.50 -22.26 -12.00
C TYR A 114 11.30 -21.59 -11.32
N ARG A 115 11.37 -21.44 -9.99
CA ARG A 115 10.31 -20.81 -9.21
C ARG A 115 10.35 -19.29 -9.30
N PRO A 116 9.18 -18.60 -9.29
CA PRO A 116 9.16 -17.15 -9.21
C PRO A 116 9.75 -16.66 -7.89
N THR A 117 10.50 -15.55 -7.94
CA THR A 117 11.04 -14.93 -6.72
C THR A 117 10.02 -14.00 -6.09
N ALA A 118 9.66 -14.26 -4.83
CA ALA A 118 8.80 -13.37 -4.05
C ALA A 118 9.65 -12.37 -3.26
N VAL A 119 9.34 -11.07 -3.40
CA VAL A 119 9.99 -9.99 -2.67
C VAL A 119 8.94 -9.26 -1.84
N PRO A 120 8.94 -9.41 -0.49
CA PRO A 120 8.06 -8.61 0.37
C PRO A 120 8.45 -7.14 0.31
N VAL A 121 7.49 -6.26 0.03
CA VAL A 121 7.77 -4.84 -0.21
C VAL A 121 7.06 -3.90 0.77
N ALA A 122 5.92 -4.32 1.31
CA ALA A 122 5.13 -3.54 2.25
C ALA A 122 4.17 -4.43 3.03
N ILE A 123 3.68 -3.93 4.14
CA ILE A 123 2.58 -4.52 4.90
C ILE A 123 1.31 -3.75 4.52
N ASP A 124 0.31 -4.48 4.03
CA ASP A 124 -1.02 -3.93 3.75
C ASP A 124 -1.96 -4.19 4.92
N ALA A 125 -2.85 -3.23 5.19
CA ALA A 125 -3.85 -3.34 6.23
C ALA A 125 -5.22 -2.95 5.67
N LEU A 126 -6.14 -3.91 5.65
CA LEU A 126 -7.53 -3.66 5.32
C LEU A 126 -8.25 -3.10 6.55
N ALA A 127 -8.90 -1.93 6.39
CA ALA A 127 -9.64 -1.29 7.47
C ALA A 127 -11.14 -1.24 7.15
N VAL A 128 -11.96 -1.43 8.18
CA VAL A 128 -13.41 -1.23 8.11
C VAL A 128 -13.72 0.18 8.58
N TYR A 129 -14.27 1.00 7.69
CA TYR A 129 -14.69 2.36 8.01
C TYR A 129 -16.18 2.38 8.35
N VAL A 130 -16.51 3.12 9.39
CA VAL A 130 -17.90 3.37 9.81
C VAL A 130 -18.15 4.89 9.87
N HIS A 131 -19.44 5.29 9.86
CA HIS A 131 -19.76 6.70 10.03
C HIS A 131 -19.26 7.21 11.39
N LYS A 132 -18.83 8.47 11.46
CA LYS A 132 -18.26 9.09 12.67
C LYS A 132 -19.16 9.03 13.91
N ASP A 133 -20.48 9.01 13.71
CA ASP A 133 -21.47 8.94 14.77
C ASP A 133 -21.92 7.48 15.07
N ASN A 134 -21.27 6.49 14.48
CA ASN A 134 -21.53 5.08 14.76
C ASN A 134 -20.92 4.73 16.13
N PRO A 135 -21.69 4.16 17.07
CA PRO A 135 -21.21 3.86 18.42
C PRO A 135 -20.28 2.63 18.49
N ILE A 136 -19.99 1.97 17.37
CA ILE A 136 -19.12 0.80 17.35
C ILE A 136 -17.67 1.24 17.54
N GLU A 137 -17.06 0.80 18.63
CA GLU A 137 -15.65 1.08 18.95
C GLU A 137 -14.67 0.07 18.29
N GLY A 138 -15.16 -1.13 18.00
CA GLY A 138 -14.36 -2.18 17.38
C GLY A 138 -15.19 -3.40 17.01
N LEU A 139 -14.61 -4.27 16.19
CA LEU A 139 -15.22 -5.53 15.77
C LEU A 139 -14.22 -6.68 15.95
N THR A 140 -14.70 -7.82 16.42
CA THR A 140 -13.91 -9.07 16.37
C THR A 140 -13.87 -9.62 14.94
N ILE A 141 -12.93 -10.53 14.64
CA ILE A 141 -12.87 -11.19 13.33
C ILE A 141 -14.15 -11.97 13.06
N GLU A 142 -14.73 -12.61 14.06
CA GLU A 142 -16.00 -13.34 13.94
C GLU A 142 -17.16 -12.40 13.59
N GLN A 143 -17.18 -11.20 14.17
CA GLN A 143 -18.19 -10.18 13.84
C GLN A 143 -18.00 -9.65 12.41
N VAL A 144 -16.76 -9.42 11.98
CA VAL A 144 -16.46 -9.03 10.60
C VAL A 144 -16.90 -10.14 9.64
N ASP A 145 -16.58 -11.41 9.93
CA ASP A 145 -17.02 -12.55 9.12
C ASP A 145 -18.57 -12.65 9.06
N ALA A 146 -19.24 -12.44 10.17
CA ALA A 146 -20.71 -12.46 10.23
C ALA A 146 -21.38 -11.36 9.41
N ILE A 147 -20.72 -10.20 9.26
CA ILE A 147 -21.23 -9.05 8.50
C ILE A 147 -20.98 -9.21 6.99
N PHE A 148 -19.76 -9.65 6.60
CA PHE A 148 -19.29 -9.58 5.22
C PHE A 148 -19.23 -10.93 4.51
N SER A 149 -19.25 -12.06 5.24
CA SER A 149 -19.11 -13.40 4.65
C SER A 149 -20.46 -14.09 4.50
N SER A 150 -20.69 -14.68 3.34
CA SER A 150 -21.83 -15.57 3.12
C SER A 150 -21.63 -16.96 3.76
N THR A 151 -20.38 -17.37 3.98
CA THR A 151 -20.02 -18.69 4.53
C THR A 151 -19.87 -18.71 6.03
N ARG A 152 -19.62 -17.55 6.65
CA ARG A 152 -19.50 -17.36 8.12
C ARG A 152 -18.61 -18.39 8.81
N ARG A 153 -17.48 -18.69 8.22
CA ARG A 153 -16.57 -19.75 8.70
C ARG A 153 -15.90 -19.44 10.04
N CYS A 154 -15.71 -18.15 10.34
CA CYS A 154 -15.11 -17.68 11.59
C CYS A 154 -16.14 -17.35 12.66
N SER A 155 -17.45 -17.40 12.36
CA SER A 155 -18.51 -17.02 13.28
C SER A 155 -19.20 -18.24 13.91
N THR A 156 -19.89 -18.03 15.03
CA THR A 156 -20.72 -19.03 15.69
C THR A 156 -22.02 -19.34 14.93
N GLY A 157 -22.19 -18.86 13.72
CA GLY A 157 -23.38 -19.08 12.88
C GLY A 157 -24.58 -18.20 13.22
N LYS A 158 -24.45 -17.26 14.16
CA LYS A 158 -25.52 -16.30 14.52
C LYS A 158 -25.39 -15.04 13.68
N ASP A 159 -26.50 -14.62 13.08
CA ASP A 159 -26.58 -13.34 12.40
C ASP A 159 -26.41 -12.19 13.38
N ILE A 160 -25.64 -11.19 13.01
CA ILE A 160 -25.68 -9.90 13.67
C ILE A 160 -26.90 -9.17 13.13
N THR A 161 -27.99 -9.23 13.86
CA THR A 161 -29.18 -8.47 13.55
C THR A 161 -28.98 -7.01 13.91
N ARG A 162 -29.43 -6.13 13.01
CA ARG A 162 -29.46 -4.67 13.24
C ARG A 162 -30.43 -4.30 14.35
#